data_a1e2f438670bd4d56c64e2d58b7e5144
#
_entry.id   a1e2f438670bd4d56c64e2d58b7e5144
#
_cell.length_a   1.000
_cell.length_b   1.000
_cell.length_c   1.000
_cell.angle_alpha   90.00
_cell.angle_beta   90.00
_cell.angle_gamma   90.00
#
_symmetry.space_group_name_H-M   'P 1'
#
loop_
_entity.id
_entity.type
_entity.pdbx_description
1 polymer ?
#
loop_
_entity_poly.entity_id
_entity_poly.type
_entity_poly.pdbx_seq_one_letter_code
_entity_poly.pdbx_strand_id
1 'polypeptide(L)'
;LNKKLKIYASILTVIFINSSVVSAAPLSKQLQIQKQRLEQEKKTYEDITKKLEEKEIAIEHLDNKIQKALAEVEGYKSKISKTEANIEQVNKDITKAEEDLEKQQDLFNKRVRALYVNGQASYLDVLVEAEGFSDLMSRVENVRRVMKYDKEIFAEMESQREVLNAKKSELDKEKQNLVAFKNNSEKKLAEIKESAAEQKRLIQDLNSEKKIYASKINTSQVAVNSTLQAINQENARAAEAARLAREAAQSQQNNNSNNSSNNSSTPSRGPSYSGSVSGNELVSYAQNFLGLQYVWGGTTPSGFDCSGYMQYVYAHFGIGIGRTTYDQIHNGVEVSRSELQPGDLVLFGTWNDPHHVGMYIGGNQYIHAPRTGDVIKISPLTRSDYLTARRILN
;
A
#
# COMPACT_ATOMS: atom_id res chain seq x y z
N LEU A 1 27.93 1.28 -6.65
CA LEU A 1 26.99 0.22 -7.13
C LEU A 1 27.71 -1.14 -7.17
N ASN A 2 28.11 -1.81 -6.11
CA ASN A 2 28.61 -3.23 -6.22
C ASN A 2 29.09 -3.82 -4.89
N LYS A 3 28.53 -3.42 -3.73
CA LYS A 3 28.90 -4.05 -2.44
C LYS A 3 27.77 -4.77 -1.71
N LYS A 4 26.51 -4.71 -2.19
CA LYS A 4 25.37 -5.39 -1.55
C LYS A 4 24.96 -6.72 -2.22
N LEU A 5 25.58 -7.12 -3.33
CA LEU A 5 25.21 -8.33 -4.08
C LEU A 5 26.01 -9.58 -3.72
N LYS A 6 26.91 -9.54 -2.72
CA LYS A 6 27.77 -10.68 -2.39
C LYS A 6 27.34 -11.51 -1.18
N ILE A 7 26.20 -11.22 -0.56
CA ILE A 7 25.74 -11.94 0.65
C ILE A 7 24.80 -13.12 0.33
N TYR A 8 24.31 -13.23 -0.90
CA TYR A 8 23.27 -14.24 -1.23
C TYR A 8 23.79 -15.57 -1.81
N ALA A 9 25.10 -15.72 -1.96
CA ALA A 9 25.67 -16.92 -2.59
C ALA A 9 26.25 -17.98 -1.61
N SER A 10 26.13 -17.80 -0.28
CA SER A 10 26.92 -18.61 0.68
C SER A 10 26.14 -19.63 1.49
N ILE A 11 24.87 -19.93 1.20
CA ILE A 11 24.11 -20.92 1.99
C ILE A 11 23.78 -22.21 1.21
N LEU A 12 24.34 -22.40 0.03
CA LEU A 12 24.06 -23.60 -0.78
C LEU A 12 25.09 -24.73 -0.61
N THR A 13 26.00 -24.65 0.33
CA THR A 13 26.96 -25.72 0.59
C THR A 13 26.84 -26.12 2.06
N VAL A 14 26.22 -27.23 2.31
CA VAL A 14 26.41 -28.22 3.41
C VAL A 14 25.09 -29.00 3.49
N ILE A 15 25.15 -30.16 3.12
CA ILE A 15 25.18 -31.48 3.68
C ILE A 15 24.61 -32.48 2.68
N PHE A 16 25.41 -32.90 1.73
CA PHE A 16 25.36 -34.28 1.28
C PHE A 16 26.19 -35.09 2.23
N ILE A 17 25.63 -35.53 3.35
CA ILE A 17 26.24 -36.57 4.18
C ILE A 17 25.49 -37.86 3.90
N ASN A 18 26.17 -38.69 3.12
CA ASN A 18 26.05 -40.14 3.01
C ASN A 18 24.88 -40.79 3.74
N SER A 19 23.88 -41.17 2.97
CA SER A 19 22.77 -42.06 3.33
C SER A 19 23.18 -43.54 3.48
N SER A 20 24.46 -43.85 3.50
CA SER A 20 24.92 -45.27 3.43
C SER A 20 25.41 -45.92 4.76
N VAL A 21 25.38 -45.16 5.89
CA VAL A 21 25.92 -45.74 7.16
C VAL A 21 24.83 -46.09 8.19
N VAL A 22 23.56 -45.78 7.92
CA VAL A 22 22.48 -45.99 8.91
C VAL A 22 21.89 -47.39 8.91
N SER A 23 22.18 -48.22 7.91
CA SER A 23 21.53 -49.54 7.75
C SER A 23 21.99 -50.65 8.68
N ALA A 24 23.12 -50.49 9.41
CA ALA A 24 23.66 -51.52 10.27
C ALA A 24 23.50 -51.25 11.79
N ALA A 25 22.90 -50.14 12.19
CA ALA A 25 22.69 -49.79 13.59
C ALA A 25 21.35 -50.30 14.13
N PRO A 26 21.24 -50.66 15.42
CA PRO A 26 19.94 -51.02 16.01
C PRO A 26 18.90 -49.97 15.79
N LEU A 27 17.64 -50.35 15.55
CA LEU A 27 16.50 -49.45 15.24
C LEU A 27 16.36 -48.29 16.27
N SER A 28 16.65 -48.58 17.56
CA SER A 28 16.64 -47.55 18.61
C SER A 28 17.67 -46.46 18.40
N LYS A 29 18.89 -46.84 17.94
CA LYS A 29 19.95 -45.88 17.61
C LYS A 29 19.62 -45.07 16.33
N GLN A 30 19.03 -45.74 15.35
CA GLN A 30 18.54 -45.05 14.14
C GLN A 30 17.46 -44.01 14.49
N LEU A 31 16.51 -44.37 15.34
CA LEU A 31 15.48 -43.44 15.82
C LEU A 31 16.10 -42.23 16.55
N GLN A 32 17.08 -42.44 17.39
CA GLN A 32 17.76 -41.36 18.11
C GLN A 32 18.44 -40.39 17.13
N ILE A 33 19.14 -40.90 16.14
CA ILE A 33 19.79 -40.09 15.09
C ILE A 33 18.77 -39.31 14.29
N GLN A 34 17.67 -39.93 13.91
CA GLN A 34 16.61 -39.27 13.12
C GLN A 34 15.87 -38.21 13.92
N LYS A 35 15.60 -38.44 15.21
CA LYS A 35 15.05 -37.42 16.12
C LYS A 35 15.97 -36.23 16.28
N GLN A 36 17.29 -36.47 16.49
CA GLN A 36 18.26 -35.39 16.56
C GLN A 36 18.33 -34.59 15.26
N ARG A 37 18.29 -35.28 14.11
CA ARG A 37 18.25 -34.61 12.81
C ARG A 37 16.97 -33.78 12.63
N LEU A 38 15.81 -34.31 12.98
CA LEU A 38 14.55 -33.58 12.92
C LEU A 38 14.59 -32.33 13.82
N GLU A 39 15.11 -32.42 15.03
CA GLU A 39 15.26 -31.26 15.93
C GLU A 39 16.24 -30.22 15.38
N GLN A 40 17.33 -30.65 14.75
CA GLN A 40 18.25 -29.74 14.09
C GLN A 40 17.60 -29.03 12.87
N GLU A 41 16.83 -29.80 12.08
CA GLU A 41 16.09 -29.22 10.95
C GLU A 41 14.99 -28.27 11.40
N LYS A 42 14.30 -28.55 12.51
CA LYS A 42 13.33 -27.62 13.12
C LYS A 42 13.99 -26.32 13.58
N LYS A 43 15.14 -26.38 14.26
CA LYS A 43 15.89 -25.16 14.66
C LYS A 43 16.32 -24.36 13.43
N THR A 44 16.83 -25.04 12.40
CA THR A 44 17.19 -24.39 11.13
C THR A 44 15.97 -23.76 10.48
N TYR A 45 14.79 -24.37 10.58
CA TYR A 45 13.54 -23.80 10.08
C TYR A 45 13.11 -22.57 10.87
N GLU A 46 13.30 -22.55 12.19
CA GLU A 46 13.03 -21.35 13.01
C GLU A 46 13.90 -20.16 12.58
N ASP A 47 15.21 -20.39 12.36
CA ASP A 47 16.13 -19.36 11.88
C ASP A 47 15.75 -18.85 10.49
N ILE A 48 15.28 -19.77 9.64
CA ILE A 48 14.82 -19.43 8.30
C ILE A 48 13.49 -18.71 8.35
N THR A 49 12.61 -19.08 9.26
CA THR A 49 11.32 -18.38 9.45
C THR A 49 11.53 -16.91 9.76
N LYS A 50 12.54 -16.55 10.57
CA LYS A 50 12.92 -15.16 10.81
C LYS A 50 13.39 -14.45 9.53
N LYS A 51 14.22 -15.11 8.71
CA LYS A 51 14.67 -14.56 7.42
C LYS A 51 13.52 -14.42 6.41
N LEU A 52 12.56 -15.35 6.44
CA LEU A 52 11.36 -15.26 5.63
C LEU A 52 10.48 -14.10 6.08
N GLU A 53 10.37 -13.86 7.39
CA GLU A 53 9.69 -12.70 7.98
C GLU A 53 10.34 -11.38 7.51
N GLU A 54 11.67 -11.27 7.54
CA GLU A 54 12.39 -10.09 7.03
C GLU A 54 12.06 -9.83 5.54
N LYS A 55 11.97 -10.88 4.73
CA LYS A 55 11.55 -10.74 3.32
C LYS A 55 10.08 -10.34 3.18
N GLU A 56 9.19 -10.87 4.01
CA GLU A 56 7.77 -10.49 4.04
C GLU A 56 7.63 -9.00 4.40
N ILE A 57 8.32 -8.53 5.43
CA ILE A 57 8.38 -7.11 5.81
C ILE A 57 8.91 -6.25 4.64
N ALA A 58 9.98 -6.69 3.96
CA ALA A 58 10.51 -5.97 2.81
C ALA A 58 9.50 -5.85 1.65
N ILE A 59 8.69 -6.89 1.41
CA ILE A 59 7.63 -6.87 0.40
C ILE A 59 6.52 -5.89 0.82
N GLU A 60 6.12 -5.86 2.09
CA GLU A 60 5.14 -4.91 2.62
C GLU A 60 5.62 -3.45 2.49
N HIS A 61 6.91 -3.19 2.75
CA HIS A 61 7.50 -1.87 2.51
C HIS A 61 7.47 -1.46 1.04
N LEU A 62 7.71 -2.40 0.12
CA LEU A 62 7.59 -2.13 -1.31
C LEU A 62 6.14 -1.87 -1.73
N ASP A 63 5.16 -2.61 -1.19
CA ASP A 63 3.74 -2.35 -1.39
C ASP A 63 3.39 -0.91 -0.96
N ASN A 64 3.82 -0.50 0.24
CA ASN A 64 3.58 0.84 0.75
C ASN A 64 4.27 1.94 -0.10
N LYS A 65 5.53 1.71 -0.52
CA LYS A 65 6.26 2.62 -1.41
C LYS A 65 5.54 2.81 -2.75
N ILE A 66 5.05 1.73 -3.34
CA ILE A 66 4.26 1.74 -4.57
C ILE A 66 2.97 2.54 -4.35
N GLN A 67 2.30 2.34 -3.21
CA GLN A 67 1.07 3.05 -2.86
C GLN A 67 1.27 4.57 -2.80
N LYS A 68 2.29 5.02 -2.10
CA LYS A 68 2.64 6.45 -2.02
C LYS A 68 2.94 7.02 -3.40
N ALA A 69 3.75 6.33 -4.19
CA ALA A 69 4.12 6.78 -5.52
C ALA A 69 2.92 6.87 -6.48
N LEU A 70 1.96 5.92 -6.40
CA LEU A 70 0.72 5.96 -7.19
C LEU A 70 -0.20 7.13 -6.79
N ALA A 71 -0.30 7.44 -5.50
CA ALA A 71 -1.04 8.61 -5.02
C ALA A 71 -0.41 9.92 -5.55
N GLU A 72 0.93 10.01 -5.58
CA GLU A 72 1.61 11.16 -6.18
C GLU A 72 1.37 11.26 -7.68
N VAL A 73 1.38 10.15 -8.42
CA VAL A 73 1.05 10.11 -9.87
C VAL A 73 -0.36 10.62 -10.11
N GLU A 74 -1.34 10.21 -9.30
CA GLU A 74 -2.71 10.70 -9.43
C GLU A 74 -2.82 12.20 -9.12
N GLY A 75 -2.07 12.67 -8.12
CA GLY A 75 -1.91 14.09 -7.85
C GLY A 75 -1.33 14.87 -9.05
N TYR A 76 -0.31 14.33 -9.71
CA TYR A 76 0.24 14.95 -10.92
C TYR A 76 -0.75 14.93 -12.09
N LYS A 77 -1.51 13.85 -12.31
CA LYS A 77 -2.57 13.80 -13.33
C LYS A 77 -3.61 14.88 -13.13
N SER A 78 -4.07 15.09 -11.90
CA SER A 78 -5.01 16.17 -11.57
C SER A 78 -4.42 17.55 -11.86
N LYS A 79 -3.15 17.79 -11.48
CA LYS A 79 -2.44 19.04 -11.78
C LYS A 79 -2.29 19.25 -13.30
N ILE A 80 -1.89 18.22 -14.03
CA ILE A 80 -1.76 18.26 -15.50
C ILE A 80 -3.09 18.68 -16.13
N SER A 81 -4.19 18.02 -15.78
CA SER A 81 -5.51 18.32 -16.35
C SER A 81 -5.95 19.76 -16.06
N LYS A 82 -5.74 20.25 -14.82
CA LYS A 82 -6.05 21.63 -14.45
C LYS A 82 -5.19 22.64 -15.23
N THR A 83 -3.88 22.36 -15.33
CA THR A 83 -2.95 23.24 -16.06
C THR A 83 -3.26 23.27 -17.56
N GLU A 84 -3.62 22.13 -18.16
CA GLU A 84 -4.06 22.08 -19.57
C GLU A 84 -5.34 22.90 -19.82
N ALA A 85 -6.32 22.84 -18.92
CA ALA A 85 -7.53 23.68 -18.98
C ALA A 85 -7.20 25.18 -18.81
N ASN A 86 -6.29 25.54 -17.88
CA ASN A 86 -5.82 26.91 -17.71
C ASN A 86 -5.13 27.44 -18.96
N ILE A 87 -4.25 26.65 -19.56
CA ILE A 87 -3.54 26.99 -20.81
C ILE A 87 -4.56 27.27 -21.91
N GLU A 88 -5.61 26.46 -22.05
CA GLU A 88 -6.66 26.67 -23.03
C GLU A 88 -7.40 27.98 -22.78
N GLN A 89 -7.75 28.28 -21.53
CA GLN A 89 -8.44 29.53 -21.16
C GLN A 89 -7.56 30.75 -21.41
N VAL A 90 -6.30 30.72 -20.98
CA VAL A 90 -5.35 31.84 -21.21
C VAL A 90 -5.11 32.06 -22.71
N ASN A 91 -5.05 31.01 -23.52
CA ASN A 91 -4.95 31.15 -24.98
C ASN A 91 -6.18 31.86 -25.57
N LYS A 92 -7.40 31.51 -25.14
CA LYS A 92 -8.62 32.19 -25.57
C LYS A 92 -8.60 33.69 -25.16
N ASP A 93 -8.15 33.97 -23.95
CA ASP A 93 -8.02 35.35 -23.45
C ASP A 93 -6.98 36.16 -24.23
N ILE A 94 -5.86 35.54 -24.59
CA ILE A 94 -4.82 36.15 -25.44
C ILE A 94 -5.40 36.49 -26.81
N THR A 95 -6.06 35.52 -27.48
CA THR A 95 -6.66 35.73 -28.80
C THR A 95 -7.64 36.91 -28.76
N LYS A 96 -8.51 36.95 -27.75
CA LYS A 96 -9.48 38.06 -27.60
C LYS A 96 -8.77 39.38 -27.35
N ALA A 97 -7.75 39.42 -26.50
CA ALA A 97 -6.98 40.65 -26.22
C ALA A 97 -6.21 41.14 -27.47
N GLU A 98 -5.71 40.22 -28.31
CA GLU A 98 -5.05 40.55 -29.57
C GLU A 98 -6.05 41.16 -30.58
N GLU A 99 -7.23 40.56 -30.73
CA GLU A 99 -8.29 41.08 -31.60
C GLU A 99 -8.78 42.49 -31.16
N ASP A 100 -8.94 42.69 -29.86
CA ASP A 100 -9.39 43.97 -29.32
C ASP A 100 -8.31 45.06 -29.47
N LEU A 101 -7.04 44.70 -29.25
CA LEU A 101 -5.91 45.58 -29.49
C LEU A 101 -5.76 45.92 -30.97
N GLU A 102 -5.97 44.99 -31.91
CA GLU A 102 -5.93 45.24 -33.36
C GLU A 102 -7.00 46.24 -33.80
N LYS A 103 -8.24 46.07 -33.29
CA LYS A 103 -9.33 47.03 -33.57
C LYS A 103 -8.99 48.45 -33.12
N GLN A 104 -8.45 48.59 -31.92
CA GLN A 104 -8.03 49.91 -31.37
C GLN A 104 -6.86 50.48 -32.16
N GLN A 105 -5.88 49.64 -32.51
CA GLN A 105 -4.77 50.08 -33.35
C GLN A 105 -5.22 50.57 -34.72
N ASP A 106 -6.22 49.94 -35.34
CA ASP A 106 -6.79 50.40 -36.62
C ASP A 106 -7.49 51.74 -36.47
N LEU A 107 -8.28 51.92 -35.42
CA LEU A 107 -8.91 53.21 -35.10
C LEU A 107 -7.85 54.31 -34.85
N PHE A 108 -6.83 54.03 -34.07
CA PHE A 108 -5.71 54.94 -33.82
C PHE A 108 -4.98 55.33 -35.11
N ASN A 109 -4.66 54.35 -35.95
CA ASN A 109 -3.96 54.54 -37.23
C ASN A 109 -4.78 55.43 -38.17
N LYS A 110 -6.11 55.19 -38.29
CA LYS A 110 -7.04 56.02 -39.08
C LYS A 110 -7.02 57.46 -38.57
N ARG A 111 -6.98 57.64 -37.28
CA ARG A 111 -6.96 58.97 -36.65
C ARG A 111 -5.62 59.69 -36.84
N VAL A 112 -4.50 59.01 -36.62
CA VAL A 112 -3.15 59.54 -36.88
C VAL A 112 -3.02 59.92 -38.36
N ARG A 113 -3.55 59.08 -39.27
CA ARG A 113 -3.56 59.42 -40.72
C ARG A 113 -4.37 60.63 -41.02
N ALA A 114 -5.58 60.81 -40.44
CA ALA A 114 -6.39 62.00 -40.58
C ALA A 114 -5.67 63.27 -40.07
N LEU A 115 -4.99 63.20 -38.91
CA LEU A 115 -4.16 64.28 -38.38
C LEU A 115 -2.96 64.63 -39.27
N TYR A 116 -2.33 63.58 -39.88
CA TYR A 116 -1.19 63.82 -40.77
C TYR A 116 -1.59 64.39 -42.11
N VAL A 117 -2.67 63.89 -42.71
CA VAL A 117 -3.15 64.36 -44.02
C VAL A 117 -3.72 65.76 -43.96
N ASN A 118 -4.45 66.12 -42.87
CA ASN A 118 -5.07 67.42 -42.70
C ASN A 118 -4.13 68.43 -41.97
N GLY A 119 -2.94 67.99 -41.49
CA GLY A 119 -1.94 68.77 -40.83
C GLY A 119 -2.29 69.16 -39.38
N GLN A 120 -1.26 69.51 -38.56
CA GLN A 120 -1.48 70.13 -37.22
C GLN A 120 -2.19 71.48 -37.30
N ALA A 121 -2.18 72.10 -38.47
CA ALA A 121 -2.95 73.30 -38.78
C ALA A 121 -4.44 73.08 -38.63
N SER A 122 -4.99 71.88 -38.83
CA SER A 122 -6.41 71.58 -38.76
C SER A 122 -7.09 71.97 -37.44
N TYR A 123 -6.41 71.83 -36.27
CA TYR A 123 -6.98 72.33 -35.00
C TYR A 123 -6.92 73.84 -34.87
N LEU A 124 -5.85 74.42 -35.39
CA LEU A 124 -5.69 75.88 -35.41
C LEU A 124 -6.65 76.53 -36.43
N ASP A 125 -6.79 75.92 -37.61
CA ASP A 125 -7.69 76.41 -38.65
C ASP A 125 -9.16 76.40 -38.17
N VAL A 126 -9.59 75.34 -37.46
CA VAL A 126 -10.92 75.30 -36.86
C VAL A 126 -11.15 76.41 -35.85
N LEU A 127 -10.08 76.83 -35.12
CA LEU A 127 -10.16 77.93 -34.15
C LEU A 127 -10.12 79.31 -34.82
N VAL A 128 -9.33 79.44 -35.88
CA VAL A 128 -9.19 80.74 -36.61
C VAL A 128 -10.42 81.06 -37.46
N GLU A 129 -11.15 80.06 -37.95
CA GLU A 129 -12.41 80.21 -38.72
C GLU A 129 -13.60 80.50 -37.83
N ALA A 130 -13.44 80.89 -36.55
CA ALA A 130 -14.55 81.19 -35.66
C ALA A 130 -15.19 82.55 -35.98
N GLU A 131 -16.53 82.55 -36.14
CA GLU A 131 -17.33 83.74 -36.48
C GLU A 131 -17.67 84.62 -35.25
N GLY A 132 -16.96 84.51 -34.17
CA GLY A 132 -17.16 85.29 -32.97
C GLY A 132 -16.73 84.58 -31.72
N PHE A 133 -16.69 85.34 -30.56
CA PHE A 133 -16.14 84.86 -29.30
C PHE A 133 -16.88 83.57 -28.78
N SER A 134 -18.22 83.51 -28.92
CA SER A 134 -19.00 82.36 -28.47
C SER A 134 -18.71 81.11 -29.31
N ASP A 135 -18.54 81.25 -30.62
CA ASP A 135 -18.19 80.21 -31.54
C ASP A 135 -16.75 79.71 -31.28
N LEU A 136 -15.82 80.66 -31.07
CA LEU A 136 -14.43 80.33 -30.70
C LEU A 136 -14.39 79.46 -29.42
N MET A 137 -15.12 79.85 -28.37
CA MET A 137 -15.14 79.09 -27.12
C MET A 137 -15.74 77.73 -27.30
N SER A 138 -16.78 77.59 -28.09
CA SER A 138 -17.36 76.27 -28.43
C SER A 138 -16.37 75.40 -29.22
N ARG A 139 -15.65 75.97 -30.17
CA ARG A 139 -14.64 75.23 -30.96
C ARG A 139 -13.44 74.85 -30.11
N VAL A 140 -12.96 75.68 -29.19
CA VAL A 140 -11.91 75.38 -28.22
C VAL A 140 -12.33 74.15 -27.35
N GLU A 141 -13.56 74.15 -26.83
CA GLU A 141 -14.06 73.03 -26.03
C GLU A 141 -14.17 71.74 -26.85
N ASN A 142 -14.60 71.81 -28.10
CA ASN A 142 -14.66 70.64 -28.98
C ASN A 142 -13.24 70.10 -29.28
N VAL A 143 -12.26 70.94 -29.58
CA VAL A 143 -10.85 70.52 -29.78
C VAL A 143 -10.31 69.91 -28.54
N ARG A 144 -10.56 70.50 -27.35
CA ARG A 144 -10.14 69.97 -26.05
C ARG A 144 -10.72 68.59 -25.79
N ARG A 145 -12.02 68.37 -26.09
CA ARG A 145 -12.66 67.00 -25.96
C ARG A 145 -11.99 66.00 -26.87
N VAL A 146 -11.72 66.36 -28.10
CA VAL A 146 -11.06 65.50 -29.05
C VAL A 146 -9.67 65.12 -28.62
N MET A 147 -8.87 66.09 -28.18
CA MET A 147 -7.52 65.85 -27.64
C MET A 147 -7.53 64.95 -26.38
N LYS A 148 -8.52 65.15 -25.49
CA LYS A 148 -8.73 64.32 -24.33
C LYS A 148 -9.03 62.87 -24.72
N TYR A 149 -9.97 62.67 -25.68
CA TYR A 149 -10.34 61.38 -26.21
C TYR A 149 -9.16 60.64 -26.87
N ASP A 150 -8.32 61.35 -27.63
CA ASP A 150 -7.10 60.79 -28.22
C ASP A 150 -6.12 60.30 -27.17
N LYS A 151 -5.94 61.05 -26.10
CA LYS A 151 -5.09 60.67 -24.98
C LYS A 151 -5.62 59.44 -24.24
N GLU A 152 -6.94 59.36 -24.06
CA GLU A 152 -7.60 58.19 -23.44
C GLU A 152 -7.45 56.94 -24.29
N ILE A 153 -7.64 57.03 -25.62
CA ILE A 153 -7.40 55.88 -26.54
C ILE A 153 -5.94 55.40 -26.42
N PHE A 154 -4.99 56.31 -26.43
CA PHE A 154 -3.58 55.91 -26.34
C PHE A 154 -3.26 55.21 -25.03
N ALA A 155 -3.73 55.76 -23.91
CA ALA A 155 -3.55 55.18 -22.59
C ALA A 155 -4.20 53.79 -22.47
N GLU A 156 -5.38 53.63 -23.03
CA GLU A 156 -6.10 52.35 -23.07
C GLU A 156 -5.35 51.31 -23.93
N MET A 157 -4.84 51.66 -25.09
CA MET A 157 -4.00 50.78 -25.91
C MET A 157 -2.73 50.33 -25.19
N GLU A 158 -2.07 51.22 -24.47
CA GLU A 158 -0.87 50.90 -23.70
C GLU A 158 -1.19 49.93 -22.56
N SER A 159 -2.26 50.20 -21.82
CA SER A 159 -2.77 49.29 -20.77
C SER A 159 -3.13 47.91 -21.31
N GLN A 160 -3.83 47.82 -22.43
CA GLN A 160 -4.17 46.54 -23.06
C GLN A 160 -2.93 45.77 -23.53
N ARG A 161 -1.90 46.47 -24.03
CA ARG A 161 -0.61 45.86 -24.41
C ARG A 161 0.11 45.27 -23.19
N GLU A 162 0.08 45.95 -22.05
CA GLU A 162 0.63 45.44 -20.79
C GLU A 162 -0.11 44.19 -20.32
N VAL A 163 -1.45 44.22 -20.34
CA VAL A 163 -2.31 43.04 -20.02
C VAL A 163 -2.00 41.85 -20.93
N LEU A 164 -1.87 42.10 -22.24
CA LEU A 164 -1.51 41.04 -23.20
C LEU A 164 -0.13 40.43 -22.90
N ASN A 165 0.86 41.25 -22.61
CA ASN A 165 2.20 40.80 -22.25
C ASN A 165 2.20 39.99 -20.94
N ALA A 166 1.43 40.41 -19.94
CA ALA A 166 1.25 39.67 -18.69
C ALA A 166 0.62 38.30 -18.94
N LYS A 167 -0.43 38.22 -19.77
CA LYS A 167 -1.06 36.93 -20.14
C LYS A 167 -0.12 36.01 -20.91
N LYS A 168 0.70 36.55 -21.82
CA LYS A 168 1.72 35.74 -22.52
C LYS A 168 2.77 35.19 -21.54
N SER A 169 3.21 36.00 -20.56
CA SER A 169 4.12 35.54 -19.51
C SER A 169 3.49 34.47 -18.60
N GLU A 170 2.22 34.61 -18.27
CA GLU A 170 1.43 33.60 -17.54
C GLU A 170 1.36 32.28 -18.32
N LEU A 171 1.07 32.33 -19.61
CA LEU A 171 1.02 31.17 -20.48
C LEU A 171 2.37 30.41 -20.50
N ASP A 172 3.48 31.12 -20.56
CA ASP A 172 4.81 30.50 -20.54
C ASP A 172 5.10 29.80 -19.23
N LYS A 173 4.70 30.39 -18.10
CA LYS A 173 4.80 29.77 -16.77
C LYS A 173 3.95 28.49 -16.69
N GLU A 174 2.70 28.54 -17.16
CA GLU A 174 1.81 27.38 -17.16
C GLU A 174 2.37 26.24 -18.03
N LYS A 175 2.95 26.55 -19.19
CA LYS A 175 3.63 25.57 -20.04
C LYS A 175 4.85 24.93 -19.35
N GLN A 176 5.64 25.71 -18.64
CA GLN A 176 6.76 25.19 -17.85
C GLN A 176 6.28 24.27 -16.72
N ASN A 177 5.24 24.67 -15.99
CA ASN A 177 4.60 23.86 -14.95
C ASN A 177 4.09 22.52 -15.51
N LEU A 178 3.44 22.56 -16.67
CA LEU A 178 2.93 21.36 -17.35
C LEU A 178 4.06 20.37 -17.67
N VAL A 179 5.16 20.84 -18.23
CA VAL A 179 6.33 20.01 -18.51
C VAL A 179 6.90 19.42 -17.22
N ALA A 180 7.03 20.22 -16.17
CA ALA A 180 7.53 19.76 -14.88
C ALA A 180 6.63 18.67 -14.27
N PHE A 181 5.31 18.84 -14.30
CA PHE A 181 4.37 17.83 -13.79
C PHE A 181 4.41 16.54 -14.61
N LYS A 182 4.49 16.61 -15.94
CA LYS A 182 4.63 15.43 -16.80
C LYS A 182 5.92 14.66 -16.50
N ASN A 183 7.05 15.34 -16.42
CA ASN A 183 8.35 14.73 -16.07
C ASN A 183 8.34 14.09 -14.68
N ASN A 184 7.75 14.75 -13.68
CA ASN A 184 7.64 14.19 -12.33
C ASN A 184 6.73 12.95 -12.31
N SER A 185 5.62 12.97 -13.04
CA SER A 185 4.73 11.80 -13.18
C SER A 185 5.46 10.61 -13.81
N GLU A 186 6.20 10.83 -14.91
CA GLU A 186 6.99 9.78 -15.57
C GLU A 186 8.07 9.20 -14.66
N LYS A 187 8.78 10.06 -13.92
CA LYS A 187 9.77 9.62 -12.93
C LYS A 187 9.15 8.73 -11.86
N LYS A 188 7.99 9.10 -11.34
CA LYS A 188 7.27 8.29 -10.35
C LYS A 188 6.79 6.96 -10.92
N LEU A 189 6.33 6.93 -12.17
CA LEU A 189 5.97 5.68 -12.84
C LEU A 189 7.18 4.74 -13.03
N ALA A 190 8.36 5.29 -13.31
CA ALA A 190 9.59 4.51 -13.38
C ALA A 190 9.99 3.92 -12.01
N GLU A 191 9.89 4.71 -10.92
CA GLU A 191 10.10 4.24 -9.54
C GLU A 191 9.14 3.11 -9.16
N ILE A 192 7.87 3.21 -9.54
CA ILE A 192 6.86 2.15 -9.33
C ILE A 192 7.26 0.88 -10.07
N LYS A 193 7.64 0.98 -11.33
CA LYS A 193 8.04 -0.17 -12.16
C LYS A 193 9.26 -0.90 -11.58
N GLU A 194 10.25 -0.17 -11.10
CA GLU A 194 11.43 -0.74 -10.45
C GLU A 194 11.06 -1.44 -9.14
N SER A 195 10.29 -0.78 -8.28
CA SER A 195 9.83 -1.35 -7.01
C SER A 195 8.97 -2.60 -7.21
N ALA A 196 8.07 -2.61 -8.19
CA ALA A 196 7.25 -3.78 -8.52
C ALA A 196 8.10 -4.95 -9.07
N ALA A 197 9.15 -4.67 -9.83
CA ALA A 197 10.06 -5.71 -10.31
C ALA A 197 10.88 -6.33 -9.16
N GLU A 198 11.36 -5.52 -8.23
CA GLU A 198 12.04 -5.98 -7.01
C GLU A 198 11.11 -6.83 -6.14
N GLN A 199 9.90 -6.34 -5.89
CA GLN A 199 8.87 -7.07 -5.14
C GLN A 199 8.58 -8.43 -5.74
N LYS A 200 8.40 -8.51 -7.06
CA LYS A 200 8.16 -9.79 -7.76
C LYS A 200 9.30 -10.78 -7.56
N ARG A 201 10.56 -10.32 -7.58
CA ARG A 201 11.73 -11.17 -7.30
C ARG A 201 11.71 -11.70 -5.88
N LEU A 202 11.49 -10.82 -4.89
CA LEU A 202 11.41 -11.22 -3.48
C LEU A 202 10.31 -12.23 -3.22
N ILE A 203 9.13 -12.08 -3.84
CA ILE A 203 8.01 -13.03 -3.75
C ILE A 203 8.42 -14.41 -4.31
N GLN A 204 9.08 -14.44 -5.47
CA GLN A 204 9.52 -15.69 -6.08
C GLN A 204 10.55 -16.41 -5.19
N ASP A 205 11.54 -15.69 -4.67
CA ASP A 205 12.56 -16.21 -3.77
C ASP A 205 11.93 -16.76 -2.49
N LEU A 206 11.04 -15.98 -1.86
CA LEU A 206 10.33 -16.36 -0.64
C LEU A 206 9.53 -17.66 -0.83
N ASN A 207 8.74 -17.74 -1.91
CA ASN A 207 7.93 -18.92 -2.20
C ASN A 207 8.79 -20.16 -2.48
N SER A 208 9.90 -20.00 -3.17
CA SER A 208 10.85 -21.06 -3.44
C SER A 208 11.49 -21.58 -2.16
N GLU A 209 11.94 -20.71 -1.29
CA GLU A 209 12.52 -21.08 0.00
C GLU A 209 11.49 -21.78 0.89
N LYS A 210 10.28 -21.24 1.06
CA LYS A 210 9.20 -21.88 1.82
C LYS A 210 8.94 -23.30 1.35
N LYS A 211 8.85 -23.54 0.03
CA LYS A 211 8.63 -24.87 -0.56
C LYS A 211 9.76 -25.84 -0.25
N ILE A 212 11.02 -25.40 -0.39
CA ILE A 212 12.19 -26.22 -0.11
C ILE A 212 12.21 -26.69 1.35
N TYR A 213 11.96 -25.78 2.30
CA TYR A 213 12.02 -26.09 3.72
C TYR A 213 10.83 -26.92 4.18
N ALA A 214 9.62 -26.65 3.70
CA ALA A 214 8.46 -27.52 3.96
C ALA A 214 8.69 -28.96 3.48
N SER A 215 9.30 -29.13 2.31
CA SER A 215 9.66 -30.46 1.80
C SER A 215 10.69 -31.18 2.68
N LYS A 216 11.74 -30.47 3.15
CA LYS A 216 12.76 -31.07 4.02
C LYS A 216 12.18 -31.54 5.34
N ILE A 217 11.38 -30.72 6.01
CA ILE A 217 10.73 -31.08 7.27
C ILE A 217 9.81 -32.29 7.10
N ASN A 218 9.00 -32.28 6.04
CA ASN A 218 8.11 -33.41 5.75
C ASN A 218 8.89 -34.70 5.54
N THR A 219 10.00 -34.66 4.79
CA THR A 219 10.87 -35.84 4.56
C THR A 219 11.43 -36.39 5.87
N SER A 220 11.93 -35.51 6.74
CA SER A 220 12.49 -35.92 8.03
C SER A 220 11.42 -36.45 8.98
N GLN A 221 10.24 -35.87 8.99
CA GLN A 221 9.11 -36.36 9.80
C GLN A 221 8.64 -37.74 9.32
N VAL A 222 8.56 -37.98 8.03
CA VAL A 222 8.23 -39.29 7.45
C VAL A 222 9.28 -40.35 7.85
N ALA A 223 10.57 -40.00 7.81
CA ALA A 223 11.64 -40.89 8.25
C ALA A 223 11.54 -41.27 9.75
N VAL A 224 11.24 -40.33 10.62
CA VAL A 224 11.01 -40.57 12.05
C VAL A 224 9.81 -41.49 12.25
N ASN A 225 8.70 -41.21 11.58
CA ASN A 225 7.48 -42.00 11.71
C ASN A 225 7.66 -43.46 11.21
N SER A 226 8.35 -43.66 10.10
CA SER A 226 8.64 -45.01 9.56
C SER A 226 9.51 -45.81 10.51
N THR A 227 10.53 -45.19 11.12
CA THR A 227 11.37 -45.88 12.10
C THR A 227 10.64 -46.20 13.40
N LEU A 228 9.74 -45.31 13.86
CA LEU A 228 8.85 -45.58 14.99
C LEU A 228 7.94 -46.76 14.73
N GLN A 229 7.36 -46.86 13.53
CA GLN A 229 6.53 -48.00 13.13
C GLN A 229 7.33 -49.30 13.12
N ALA A 230 8.59 -49.27 12.61
CA ALA A 230 9.45 -50.43 12.62
C ALA A 230 9.77 -50.92 14.05
N ILE A 231 10.09 -49.97 14.98
CA ILE A 231 10.31 -50.28 16.39
C ILE A 231 9.08 -50.88 17.05
N ASN A 232 7.90 -50.30 16.80
CA ASN A 232 6.66 -50.83 17.37
C ASN A 232 6.36 -52.26 16.87
N GLN A 233 6.64 -52.53 15.58
CA GLN A 233 6.50 -53.89 15.03
C GLN A 233 7.51 -54.86 15.67
N GLU A 234 8.76 -54.47 15.88
CA GLU A 234 9.77 -55.27 16.52
C GLU A 234 9.39 -55.56 17.99
N ASN A 235 8.95 -54.55 18.73
CA ASN A 235 8.47 -54.68 20.10
C ASN A 235 7.23 -55.60 20.19
N ALA A 236 6.28 -55.48 19.24
CA ALA A 236 5.13 -56.34 19.20
C ALA A 236 5.49 -57.80 18.93
N ARG A 237 6.46 -58.07 18.03
CA ARG A 237 6.97 -59.42 17.76
C ARG A 237 7.69 -59.97 18.98
N ALA A 238 8.51 -59.14 19.69
CA ALA A 238 9.20 -59.57 20.91
C ALA A 238 8.19 -59.86 22.04
N ALA A 239 7.16 -59.04 22.19
CA ALA A 239 6.09 -59.28 23.17
C ALA A 239 5.30 -60.55 22.90
N GLU A 240 4.98 -60.80 21.63
CA GLU A 240 4.30 -62.07 21.20
C GLU A 240 5.16 -63.30 21.43
N ALA A 241 6.47 -63.22 21.09
CA ALA A 241 7.42 -64.32 21.40
C ALA A 241 7.57 -64.55 22.92
N ALA A 242 7.60 -63.49 23.72
CA ALA A 242 7.60 -63.59 25.18
C ALA A 242 6.29 -64.14 25.75
N ARG A 243 5.14 -63.83 25.12
CA ARG A 243 3.82 -64.39 25.48
C ARG A 243 3.81 -65.90 25.22
N LEU A 244 4.21 -66.27 24.00
CA LEU A 244 4.25 -67.69 23.61
C LEU A 244 5.23 -68.49 24.51
N ALA A 245 6.38 -67.91 24.87
CA ALA A 245 7.32 -68.53 25.82
C ALA A 245 6.73 -68.66 27.23
N ARG A 246 5.93 -67.67 27.70
CA ARG A 246 5.21 -67.72 28.99
C ARG A 246 4.03 -68.72 28.95
N GLU A 247 3.28 -68.76 27.87
CA GLU A 247 2.18 -69.75 27.67
C GLU A 247 2.75 -71.19 27.65
N ALA A 248 3.91 -71.42 27.02
CA ALA A 248 4.62 -72.67 27.10
C ALA A 248 5.10 -73.00 28.50
N ALA A 249 5.46 -72.02 29.34
CA ALA A 249 5.84 -72.19 30.75
C ALA A 249 4.63 -72.23 31.70
N GLN A 250 3.47 -71.59 31.36
CA GLN A 250 2.26 -71.48 32.17
C GLN A 250 1.19 -72.53 31.87
N SER A 251 1.39 -73.42 30.94
CA SER A 251 0.56 -74.63 30.85
C SER A 251 0.59 -75.47 32.15
N GLN A 252 1.25 -75.01 33.20
CA GLN A 252 1.31 -75.58 34.53
C GLN A 252 0.65 -74.75 35.67
N GLN A 253 0.04 -73.60 35.46
CA GLN A 253 -0.71 -72.93 36.57
C GLN A 253 -1.82 -71.97 36.09
N ASN A 254 -2.99 -72.25 36.62
CA ASN A 254 -4.29 -71.75 36.31
C ASN A 254 -4.68 -70.41 36.97
N ASN A 255 -5.54 -69.65 36.25
CA ASN A 255 -6.72 -68.85 36.70
C ASN A 255 -6.57 -67.54 37.52
N ASN A 256 -7.15 -66.53 37.08
CA ASN A 256 -8.37 -65.85 37.52
C ASN A 256 -8.37 -64.30 37.56
N SER A 257 -9.34 -63.74 36.92
CA SER A 257 -10.35 -62.72 37.23
C SER A 257 -10.07 -61.21 37.09
N ASN A 258 -10.77 -60.68 36.16
CA ASN A 258 -11.83 -59.62 36.19
C ASN A 258 -11.54 -58.20 36.80
N ASN A 259 -11.80 -57.12 36.15
CA ASN A 259 -13.03 -56.36 35.92
C ASN A 259 -12.83 -54.83 35.85
N SER A 260 -13.35 -54.22 34.82
CA SER A 260 -14.38 -53.14 34.76
C SER A 260 -14.07 -51.75 35.32
N SER A 261 -14.26 -50.62 34.72
CA SER A 261 -15.36 -49.93 34.09
C SER A 261 -15.26 -48.39 34.24
N ASN A 262 -15.61 -47.65 33.19
CA ASN A 262 -16.51 -46.47 33.11
C ASN A 262 -16.18 -45.15 33.88
N ASN A 263 -16.43 -43.94 33.42
CA ASN A 263 -17.44 -43.33 32.57
C ASN A 263 -17.26 -41.80 32.53
N SER A 264 -17.48 -41.17 31.43
CA SER A 264 -18.46 -40.17 30.97
C SER A 264 -18.49 -38.77 31.63
N SER A 265 -18.51 -37.78 30.82
CA SER A 265 -19.54 -36.93 30.16
C SER A 265 -19.63 -35.49 30.67
N THR A 266 -19.57 -34.59 29.78
CA THR A 266 -20.50 -33.61 29.13
C THR A 266 -20.85 -32.29 29.87
N PRO A 267 -21.62 -31.38 29.23
CA PRO A 267 -21.17 -30.06 28.76
C PRO A 267 -22.03 -28.91 29.38
N SER A 268 -21.76 -27.62 29.06
CA SER A 268 -22.83 -26.58 29.16
C SER A 268 -22.46 -25.27 28.48
N ARG A 269 -23.18 -24.94 27.52
CA ARG A 269 -24.12 -23.87 27.15
C ARG A 269 -23.78 -22.42 27.60
N GLY A 270 -23.84 -21.51 26.59
CA GLY A 270 -23.78 -20.08 26.66
C GLY A 270 -25.03 -19.43 27.27
N PRO A 271 -25.00 -18.13 27.38
CA PRO A 271 -26.03 -17.30 26.76
C PRO A 271 -25.59 -15.92 26.28
N SER A 272 -26.23 -15.48 25.25
CA SER A 272 -27.20 -14.36 25.21
C SER A 272 -26.68 -12.94 25.25
N TYR A 273 -27.05 -12.24 24.19
CA TYR A 273 -26.80 -10.89 23.69
C TYR A 273 -27.31 -9.74 24.56
N SER A 274 -26.59 -8.64 24.52
CA SER A 274 -27.11 -7.27 24.65
C SER A 274 -26.15 -6.31 23.91
N GLY A 275 -26.60 -5.72 22.88
CA GLY A 275 -26.61 -4.37 22.34
C GLY A 275 -25.31 -3.57 22.13
N SER A 276 -24.10 -4.11 22.24
CA SER A 276 -22.86 -3.48 21.76
C SER A 276 -22.07 -4.48 20.91
N VAL A 277 -21.56 -4.03 19.74
CA VAL A 277 -20.71 -4.87 18.90
C VAL A 277 -19.52 -5.35 19.71
N SER A 278 -19.37 -6.66 19.85
CA SER A 278 -18.23 -7.23 20.58
C SER A 278 -17.05 -7.46 19.64
N GLY A 279 -15.83 -7.41 20.17
CA GLY A 279 -14.64 -7.76 19.40
C GLY A 279 -14.67 -9.16 18.80
N ASN A 280 -15.37 -10.11 19.45
CA ASN A 280 -15.57 -11.47 18.93
C ASN A 280 -16.47 -11.50 17.70
N GLU A 281 -17.44 -10.63 17.56
CA GLU A 281 -18.30 -10.53 16.37
C GLU A 281 -17.49 -9.97 15.19
N LEU A 282 -16.66 -8.94 15.42
CA LEU A 282 -15.71 -8.45 14.42
C LEU A 282 -14.80 -9.57 13.91
N VAL A 283 -14.20 -10.33 14.83
CA VAL A 283 -13.32 -11.46 14.52
C VAL A 283 -14.06 -12.52 13.71
N SER A 284 -15.26 -12.92 14.15
CA SER A 284 -16.07 -13.92 13.45
C SER A 284 -16.42 -13.49 12.03
N TYR A 285 -16.76 -12.21 11.85
CA TYR A 285 -17.02 -11.66 10.52
C TYR A 285 -15.76 -11.61 9.67
N ALA A 286 -14.64 -11.17 10.23
CA ALA A 286 -13.36 -11.15 9.53
C ALA A 286 -12.95 -12.55 9.02
N GLN A 287 -13.16 -13.61 9.80
CA GLN A 287 -12.80 -14.98 9.42
C GLN A 287 -13.52 -15.50 8.16
N ASN A 288 -14.67 -14.93 7.77
CA ASN A 288 -15.35 -15.29 6.53
C ASN A 288 -14.55 -15.00 5.26
N PHE A 289 -13.51 -14.19 5.35
CA PHE A 289 -12.66 -13.78 4.23
C PHE A 289 -11.34 -14.53 4.16
N LEU A 290 -11.09 -15.51 5.03
CA LEU A 290 -9.88 -16.32 5.01
C LEU A 290 -9.68 -16.98 3.62
N GLY A 291 -8.44 -16.92 3.12
CA GLY A 291 -8.08 -17.46 1.81
C GLY A 291 -8.34 -16.52 0.62
N LEU A 292 -9.00 -15.38 0.80
CA LEU A 292 -9.12 -14.39 -0.25
C LEU A 292 -7.77 -13.77 -0.57
N GLN A 293 -7.53 -13.54 -1.85
CA GLN A 293 -6.29 -12.97 -2.35
C GLN A 293 -6.07 -11.54 -1.81
N TYR A 294 -4.85 -11.26 -1.41
CA TYR A 294 -4.42 -9.89 -1.25
C TYR A 294 -4.46 -9.17 -2.60
N VAL A 295 -5.13 -8.03 -2.63
CA VAL A 295 -5.16 -7.13 -3.77
C VAL A 295 -4.76 -5.74 -3.29
N TRP A 296 -3.67 -5.25 -3.83
CA TRP A 296 -3.17 -3.93 -3.52
C TRP A 296 -4.24 -2.84 -3.80
N GLY A 297 -4.49 -1.93 -2.86
CA GLY A 297 -5.55 -0.93 -2.94
C GLY A 297 -6.97 -1.48 -2.77
N GLY A 298 -7.13 -2.78 -2.55
CA GLY A 298 -8.42 -3.46 -2.45
C GLY A 298 -9.18 -3.15 -1.17
N THR A 299 -10.50 -2.96 -1.30
CA THR A 299 -11.43 -2.64 -0.21
C THR A 299 -12.71 -3.46 -0.25
N THR A 300 -12.77 -4.50 -1.09
CA THR A 300 -13.98 -5.29 -1.34
C THR A 300 -13.66 -6.79 -1.33
N PRO A 301 -14.66 -7.67 -1.25
CA PRO A 301 -14.46 -9.11 -1.33
C PRO A 301 -13.83 -9.62 -2.63
N SER A 302 -13.66 -8.79 -3.65
CA SER A 302 -12.86 -9.13 -4.84
C SER A 302 -11.36 -9.15 -4.55
N GLY A 303 -10.93 -8.61 -3.42
CA GLY A 303 -9.58 -8.56 -2.92
C GLY A 303 -9.38 -7.39 -1.97
N PHE A 304 -8.53 -7.56 -0.99
CA PHE A 304 -8.23 -6.58 0.05
C PHE A 304 -6.74 -6.31 0.17
N ASP A 305 -6.36 -5.06 0.47
CA ASP A 305 -5.09 -4.80 1.14
C ASP A 305 -5.28 -4.82 2.66
N CYS A 306 -4.18 -4.67 3.42
CA CYS A 306 -4.20 -4.80 4.88
C CYS A 306 -5.19 -3.82 5.55
N SER A 307 -5.12 -2.54 5.22
CA SER A 307 -5.96 -1.49 5.81
C SER A 307 -7.37 -1.46 5.22
N GLY A 308 -7.54 -1.77 3.94
CA GLY A 308 -8.85 -1.90 3.30
C GLY A 308 -9.66 -3.07 3.84
N TYR A 309 -8.99 -4.17 4.21
CA TYR A 309 -9.61 -5.29 4.89
C TYR A 309 -10.14 -4.88 6.27
N MET A 310 -9.33 -4.22 7.08
CA MET A 310 -9.77 -3.71 8.37
C MET A 310 -10.92 -2.72 8.21
N GLN A 311 -10.79 -1.76 7.29
CA GLN A 311 -11.85 -0.80 6.99
C GLN A 311 -13.18 -1.48 6.64
N TYR A 312 -13.15 -2.49 5.78
CA TYR A 312 -14.34 -3.23 5.36
C TYR A 312 -15.00 -3.98 6.51
N VAL A 313 -14.21 -4.65 7.35
CA VAL A 313 -14.72 -5.41 8.50
C VAL A 313 -15.41 -4.50 9.51
N TYR A 314 -14.78 -3.38 9.88
CA TYR A 314 -15.38 -2.44 10.82
C TYR A 314 -16.61 -1.71 10.24
N ALA A 315 -16.56 -1.36 8.94
CA ALA A 315 -17.68 -0.71 8.25
C ALA A 315 -18.95 -1.57 8.21
N HIS A 316 -18.83 -2.91 8.19
CA HIS A 316 -19.97 -3.83 8.28
C HIS A 316 -20.79 -3.61 9.57
N PHE A 317 -20.13 -3.22 10.64
CA PHE A 317 -20.76 -2.93 11.93
C PHE A 317 -21.06 -1.43 12.14
N GLY A 318 -21.00 -0.63 11.07
CA GLY A 318 -21.25 0.81 11.12
C GLY A 318 -20.11 1.62 11.75
N ILE A 319 -18.92 1.04 11.90
CA ILE A 319 -17.77 1.69 12.52
C ILE A 319 -16.83 2.17 11.41
N GLY A 320 -16.65 3.50 11.30
CA GLY A 320 -15.74 4.10 10.34
C GLY A 320 -14.32 4.16 10.90
N ILE A 321 -13.37 3.59 10.16
CA ILE A 321 -11.92 3.78 10.37
C ILE A 321 -11.26 4.30 9.09
N GLY A 322 -10.09 4.87 9.20
CA GLY A 322 -9.38 5.45 8.05
C GLY A 322 -9.05 4.41 6.96
N ARG A 323 -8.76 4.91 5.74
CA ARG A 323 -8.45 4.03 4.60
C ARG A 323 -7.06 3.41 4.69
N THR A 324 -6.10 4.14 5.21
CA THR A 324 -4.69 3.75 5.23
C THR A 324 -4.23 3.39 6.63
N THR A 325 -3.13 2.66 6.75
CA THR A 325 -2.46 2.41 8.03
C THR A 325 -2.08 3.71 8.76
N TYR A 326 -1.75 4.76 8.01
CA TYR A 326 -1.47 6.09 8.54
C TYR A 326 -2.68 6.75 9.19
N ASP A 327 -3.88 6.50 8.69
CA ASP A 327 -5.12 6.98 9.29
C ASP A 327 -5.50 6.11 10.48
N GLN A 328 -5.40 4.78 10.32
CA GLN A 328 -5.86 3.79 11.30
C GLN A 328 -5.05 3.81 12.59
N ILE A 329 -3.77 4.17 12.54
CA ILE A 329 -2.92 4.32 13.74
C ILE A 329 -3.42 5.42 14.68
N HIS A 330 -4.24 6.34 14.19
CA HIS A 330 -4.83 7.44 14.98
C HIS A 330 -6.27 7.17 15.40
N ASN A 331 -6.87 6.04 14.99
CA ASN A 331 -8.25 5.71 15.38
C ASN A 331 -8.31 5.06 16.78
N GLY A 332 -9.39 5.30 17.51
CA GLY A 332 -9.63 4.73 18.83
C GLY A 332 -8.58 5.11 19.88
N VAL A 333 -8.37 4.25 20.85
CA VAL A 333 -7.41 4.45 21.95
C VAL A 333 -6.23 3.48 21.83
N GLU A 334 -5.05 3.92 22.25
CA GLU A 334 -3.88 3.06 22.31
C GLU A 334 -4.01 2.00 23.39
N VAL A 335 -3.59 0.77 23.08
CA VAL A 335 -3.66 -0.38 24.00
C VAL A 335 -2.29 -1.02 24.09
N SER A 336 -1.88 -1.32 25.33
CA SER A 336 -0.64 -2.06 25.54
C SER A 336 -0.77 -3.51 25.03
N ARG A 337 0.37 -4.10 24.66
CA ARG A 337 0.38 -5.48 24.13
C ARG A 337 -0.17 -6.51 25.12
N SER A 338 -0.06 -6.26 26.41
CA SER A 338 -0.57 -7.14 27.48
C SER A 338 -2.08 -7.04 27.69
N GLU A 339 -2.72 -5.98 27.16
CA GLU A 339 -4.15 -5.70 27.32
C GLU A 339 -4.94 -5.94 26.05
N LEU A 340 -4.31 -6.56 25.03
CA LEU A 340 -4.96 -6.87 23.76
C LEU A 340 -6.21 -7.72 23.94
N GLN A 341 -7.29 -7.31 23.27
CA GLN A 341 -8.57 -8.02 23.21
C GLN A 341 -8.95 -8.31 21.74
N PRO A 342 -9.68 -9.41 21.47
CA PRO A 342 -10.20 -9.67 20.15
C PRO A 342 -10.93 -8.43 19.57
N GLY A 343 -10.61 -8.09 18.34
CA GLY A 343 -11.12 -6.89 17.67
C GLY A 343 -10.20 -5.67 17.76
N ASP A 344 -9.12 -5.68 18.55
CA ASP A 344 -8.14 -4.59 18.52
C ASP A 344 -7.35 -4.59 17.21
N LEU A 345 -7.07 -3.42 16.64
CA LEU A 345 -6.12 -3.29 15.54
C LEU A 345 -4.69 -3.44 16.08
N VAL A 346 -3.88 -4.23 15.41
CA VAL A 346 -2.44 -4.36 15.64
C VAL A 346 -1.68 -3.80 14.45
N LEU A 347 -0.78 -2.87 14.70
CA LEU A 347 -0.03 -2.14 13.68
C LEU A 347 1.46 -2.45 13.76
N PHE A 348 2.11 -2.44 12.59
CA PHE A 348 3.50 -2.82 12.42
C PHE A 348 4.27 -1.75 11.65
N GLY A 349 5.57 -1.62 11.94
CA GLY A 349 6.44 -0.65 11.32
C GLY A 349 7.00 0.37 12.30
N THR A 350 6.93 1.64 11.93
CA THR A 350 7.31 2.78 12.78
C THR A 350 6.22 3.84 12.80
N TRP A 351 6.25 4.76 13.75
CA TRP A 351 5.29 5.87 13.81
C TRP A 351 5.26 6.74 12.54
N ASN A 352 6.40 6.85 11.85
CA ASN A 352 6.51 7.59 10.60
C ASN A 352 6.20 6.73 9.36
N ASP A 353 6.20 5.43 9.51
CA ASP A 353 5.92 4.47 8.44
C ASP A 353 5.21 3.22 8.96
N PRO A 354 3.92 3.34 9.39
CA PRO A 354 3.09 2.20 9.75
C PRO A 354 2.68 1.46 8.47
N HIS A 355 3.45 0.45 8.08
CA HIS A 355 3.29 -0.19 6.77
C HIS A 355 2.32 -1.35 6.75
N HIS A 356 1.89 -1.87 7.93
CA HIS A 356 0.98 -2.99 7.98
C HIS A 356 0.01 -2.92 9.17
N VAL A 357 -1.16 -3.56 9.02
CA VAL A 357 -2.20 -3.65 10.04
C VAL A 357 -2.95 -4.98 9.93
N GLY A 358 -3.41 -5.48 11.07
CA GLY A 358 -4.33 -6.60 11.19
C GLY A 358 -5.22 -6.45 12.41
N MET A 359 -6.05 -7.44 12.67
CA MET A 359 -6.96 -7.50 13.82
C MET A 359 -6.54 -8.60 14.77
N TYR A 360 -6.34 -8.29 16.03
CA TYR A 360 -6.07 -9.29 17.07
C TYR A 360 -7.29 -10.19 17.28
N ILE A 361 -7.08 -11.50 17.35
CA ILE A 361 -8.16 -12.50 17.48
C ILE A 361 -8.08 -13.31 18.77
N GLY A 362 -7.15 -12.98 19.68
CA GLY A 362 -6.85 -13.77 20.87
C GLY A 362 -5.70 -14.76 20.66
N GLY A 363 -5.23 -15.41 21.75
CA GLY A 363 -4.22 -16.47 21.66
C GLY A 363 -2.87 -16.03 21.06
N ASN A 364 -2.50 -14.78 21.17
CA ASN A 364 -1.33 -14.18 20.53
C ASN A 364 -1.33 -14.35 18.99
N GLN A 365 -2.52 -14.24 18.38
CA GLN A 365 -2.72 -14.35 16.94
C GLN A 365 -3.48 -13.13 16.40
N TYR A 366 -3.30 -12.85 15.11
CA TYR A 366 -4.04 -11.80 14.41
C TYR A 366 -4.40 -12.26 13.00
N ILE A 367 -5.53 -11.74 12.49
CA ILE A 367 -6.00 -11.95 11.13
C ILE A 367 -5.66 -10.72 10.29
N HIS A 368 -5.15 -10.94 9.09
CA HIS A 368 -4.71 -9.87 8.21
C HIS A 368 -4.71 -10.27 6.73
N ALA A 369 -4.73 -9.27 5.84
CA ALA A 369 -4.34 -9.41 4.45
C ALA A 369 -2.86 -9.04 4.33
N PRO A 370 -1.94 -10.00 4.18
CA PRO A 370 -0.52 -9.76 4.46
C PRO A 370 0.17 -8.89 3.41
N ARG A 371 0.16 -9.30 2.15
CA ARG A 371 0.94 -8.65 1.07
C ARG A 371 0.60 -9.21 -0.30
N THR A 372 1.09 -8.56 -1.35
CA THR A 372 1.00 -9.06 -2.73
C THR A 372 1.54 -10.49 -2.86
N GLY A 373 0.76 -11.35 -3.51
CA GLY A 373 1.08 -12.77 -3.72
C GLY A 373 0.74 -13.70 -2.56
N ASP A 374 -0.01 -13.22 -1.57
CA ASP A 374 -0.50 -14.01 -0.43
C ASP A 374 -2.03 -13.86 -0.28
N VAL A 375 -2.61 -14.51 0.71
CA VAL A 375 -4.06 -14.51 0.99
C VAL A 375 -4.32 -14.03 2.41
N ILE A 376 -5.56 -13.62 2.70
CA ILE A 376 -6.01 -13.36 4.07
C ILE A 376 -5.81 -14.60 4.90
N LYS A 377 -5.11 -14.44 6.03
CA LYS A 377 -4.73 -15.55 6.91
C LYS A 377 -4.64 -15.12 8.38
N ILE A 378 -4.56 -16.10 9.25
CA ILE A 378 -4.22 -15.92 10.66
C ILE A 378 -2.72 -16.17 10.82
N SER A 379 -2.04 -15.28 11.53
CA SER A 379 -0.62 -15.35 11.82
C SER A 379 -0.35 -15.18 13.31
N PRO A 380 0.73 -15.77 13.86
CA PRO A 380 1.14 -15.49 15.24
C PRO A 380 1.61 -14.04 15.37
N LEU A 381 1.27 -13.38 16.48
CA LEU A 381 1.71 -12.01 16.79
C LEU A 381 3.13 -12.03 17.37
N THR A 382 4.10 -12.45 16.56
CA THR A 382 5.52 -12.62 16.95
C THR A 382 6.46 -11.72 16.18
N ARG A 383 5.94 -10.92 15.25
CA ARG A 383 6.73 -10.05 14.38
C ARG A 383 7.58 -9.07 15.19
N SER A 384 8.80 -8.88 14.72
CA SER A 384 9.82 -8.01 15.34
C SER A 384 9.54 -6.51 15.17
N ASP A 385 8.74 -6.16 14.15
CA ASP A 385 8.34 -4.80 13.80
C ASP A 385 6.97 -4.40 14.39
N TYR A 386 6.44 -5.12 15.38
CA TYR A 386 5.24 -4.71 16.10
C TYR A 386 5.39 -3.29 16.65
N LEU A 387 4.47 -2.40 16.31
CA LEU A 387 4.51 -0.98 16.67
C LEU A 387 3.59 -0.65 17.84
N THR A 388 2.31 -0.86 17.68
CA THR A 388 1.26 -0.49 18.63
C THR A 388 -0.04 -1.23 18.37
N ALA A 389 -1.01 -1.07 19.25
CA ALA A 389 -2.39 -1.50 19.02
C ALA A 389 -3.39 -0.39 19.30
N ARG A 390 -4.55 -0.48 18.63
CA ARG A 390 -5.63 0.51 18.75
C ARG A 390 -6.95 -0.20 19.02
N ARG A 391 -7.62 0.16 20.11
CA ARG A 391 -8.98 -0.28 20.44
C ARG A 391 -9.98 0.72 19.88
N ILE A 392 -10.83 0.24 18.99
CA ILE A 392 -11.87 1.03 18.32
C ILE A 392 -13.22 0.87 19.03
N LEU A 393 -13.45 -0.31 19.60
CA LEU A 393 -14.67 -0.61 20.38
C LEU A 393 -14.49 -0.10 21.83
N ASN A 394 -15.53 0.54 22.35
CA ASN A 394 -15.60 0.98 23.76
C ASN A 394 -16.12 -0.14 24.65
#